data_9f907725ef15d78a9b42103d36b3348a
#
_entry.id   9f907725ef15d78a9b42103d36b3348a
#
_cell.length_a   1.000
_cell.length_b   1.000
_cell.length_c   1.000
_cell.angle_alpha   90.00
_cell.angle_beta   90.00
_cell.angle_gamma   90.00
#
_symmetry.space_group_name_H-M   'P 1'
#
loop_
_entity.id
_entity.type
_entity.pdbx_description
1 polymer ?
#
loop_
_entity_poly.entity_id
_entity_poly.type
_entity_poly.pdbx_seq_one_letter_code
_entity_poly.pdbx_strand_id
1 'polypeptide(L)'
;IVLSLAAIVTFIYNQRLFQCFTFRAYWFVALYAYLFGVGFAYYNYNHLPVIDFRPYKIGANIPKLMEMPEEAPQDEYKYTFVYEKDGVKKEFSLEDYPANDSSWTFVDSKTELVKKGYQPPVAAFNIYNGKGDDVTEEIIGNPGPVLLLVAPKLEEADDEQMDEINGVYDYALEHDIPFYCVTGSSPEAIDTWSDNTGAEYPFRMADEVLLKTIIRSNPGLVLLKGGTILGKWHYNDIPAEEEVKAVMDRCLDESNIKSK
;
A
#
# COMPACT_ATOMS: atom_id res chain seq x y z
N ILE A 1 -5.83 -19.52 -3.03
CA ILE A 1 -5.49 -20.54 -2.02
C ILE A 1 -6.58 -21.62 -1.96
N VAL A 2 -7.88 -21.31 -1.78
CA VAL A 2 -8.96 -22.31 -1.68
C VAL A 2 -9.11 -23.13 -2.96
N LEU A 3 -9.09 -22.48 -4.13
CA LEU A 3 -9.16 -23.17 -5.44
C LEU A 3 -7.93 -24.05 -5.70
N SER A 4 -6.74 -23.58 -5.31
CA SER A 4 -5.51 -24.37 -5.43
C SER A 4 -5.54 -25.58 -4.51
N LEU A 5 -6.06 -25.44 -3.30
CA LEU A 5 -6.21 -26.53 -2.34
C LEU A 5 -7.25 -27.57 -2.83
N ALA A 6 -8.37 -27.11 -3.38
CA ALA A 6 -9.39 -27.97 -3.97
C ALA A 6 -8.84 -28.75 -5.19
N ALA A 7 -8.06 -28.09 -6.05
CA ALA A 7 -7.39 -28.73 -7.18
C ALA A 7 -6.36 -29.79 -6.73
N ILE A 8 -5.56 -29.49 -5.70
CA ILE A 8 -4.59 -30.42 -5.11
C ILE A 8 -5.31 -31.63 -4.51
N VAL A 9 -6.37 -31.40 -3.73
CA VAL A 9 -7.15 -32.48 -3.09
C VAL A 9 -7.77 -33.40 -4.17
N THR A 10 -8.39 -32.85 -5.19
CA THR A 10 -8.97 -33.64 -6.29
C THR A 10 -7.92 -34.41 -7.09
N PHE A 11 -6.73 -33.82 -7.28
CA PHE A 11 -5.62 -34.48 -7.98
C PHE A 11 -5.00 -35.61 -7.14
N ILE A 12 -4.74 -35.37 -5.84
CA ILE A 12 -4.11 -36.39 -4.96
C ILE A 12 -5.04 -37.55 -4.68
N TYR A 13 -6.30 -37.27 -4.38
CA TYR A 13 -7.25 -38.32 -4.03
C TYR A 13 -7.94 -38.96 -5.23
N ASN A 14 -7.79 -38.40 -6.44
CA ASN A 14 -8.42 -38.87 -7.69
C ASN A 14 -9.89 -39.30 -7.51
N GLN A 15 -10.58 -38.62 -6.55
CA GLN A 15 -11.98 -38.92 -6.22
C GLN A 15 -12.87 -37.95 -6.98
N ARG A 16 -13.84 -38.46 -7.68
CA ARG A 16 -14.93 -37.69 -8.26
C ARG A 16 -15.88 -37.32 -7.11
N LEU A 17 -15.66 -36.15 -6.54
CA LEU A 17 -16.43 -35.66 -5.38
C LEU A 17 -17.94 -35.58 -5.64
N PHE A 18 -18.35 -35.26 -6.88
CA PHE A 18 -19.76 -35.30 -7.31
C PHE A 18 -19.82 -35.47 -8.83
N GLN A 19 -20.64 -36.43 -9.32
CA GLN A 19 -21.00 -36.52 -10.74
C GLN A 19 -22.26 -35.69 -11.00
N CYS A 20 -22.20 -34.38 -10.81
CA CYS A 20 -23.36 -33.51 -11.04
C CYS A 20 -23.66 -33.26 -12.51
N PHE A 21 -22.69 -33.52 -13.42
CA PHE A 21 -22.81 -33.21 -14.84
C PHE A 21 -22.47 -34.39 -15.72
N THR A 22 -23.11 -34.46 -16.89
CA THR A 22 -22.71 -35.43 -17.93
C THR A 22 -21.36 -35.08 -18.54
N PHE A 23 -20.65 -36.04 -19.12
CA PHE A 23 -19.33 -35.83 -19.75
C PHE A 23 -19.32 -34.64 -20.75
N ARG A 24 -20.41 -34.46 -21.49
CA ARG A 24 -20.55 -33.32 -22.40
C ARG A 24 -20.67 -31.98 -21.67
N ALA A 25 -21.29 -31.96 -20.50
CA ALA A 25 -21.45 -30.76 -19.71
C ALA A 25 -20.13 -30.32 -19.06
N TYR A 26 -19.16 -31.19 -18.82
CA TYR A 26 -17.86 -30.80 -18.26
C TYR A 26 -17.11 -29.79 -19.14
N TRP A 27 -17.21 -29.90 -20.44
CA TRP A 27 -16.59 -28.95 -21.35
C TRP A 27 -17.19 -27.54 -21.22
N PHE A 28 -18.49 -27.47 -21.07
CA PHE A 28 -19.17 -26.16 -20.85
C PHE A 28 -18.80 -25.57 -19.49
N VAL A 29 -18.72 -26.39 -18.45
CA VAL A 29 -18.30 -25.94 -17.10
C VAL A 29 -16.85 -25.47 -17.12
N ALA A 30 -15.95 -26.22 -17.77
CA ALA A 30 -14.55 -25.83 -17.90
C ALA A 30 -14.39 -24.55 -18.71
N LEU A 31 -15.09 -24.42 -19.82
CA LEU A 31 -15.08 -23.20 -20.65
C LEU A 31 -15.62 -22.02 -19.87
N TYR A 32 -16.75 -22.18 -19.15
CA TYR A 32 -17.32 -21.12 -18.31
C TYR A 32 -16.34 -20.70 -17.21
N ALA A 33 -15.73 -21.66 -16.50
CA ALA A 33 -14.75 -21.35 -15.45
C ALA A 33 -13.51 -20.63 -16.02
N TYR A 34 -13.07 -21.01 -17.21
CA TYR A 34 -11.96 -20.34 -17.90
C TYR A 34 -12.34 -18.89 -18.28
N LEU A 35 -13.49 -18.70 -18.94
CA LEU A 35 -13.96 -17.39 -19.33
C LEU A 35 -14.25 -16.48 -18.13
N PHE A 36 -14.79 -17.05 -17.04
CA PHE A 36 -14.97 -16.31 -15.80
C PHE A 36 -13.61 -15.90 -15.20
N GLY A 37 -12.62 -16.80 -15.17
CA GLY A 37 -11.28 -16.49 -14.70
C GLY A 37 -10.58 -15.41 -15.51
N VAL A 38 -10.68 -15.49 -16.84
CA VAL A 38 -10.14 -14.45 -17.75
C VAL A 38 -10.89 -13.12 -17.58
N GLY A 39 -12.21 -13.14 -17.54
CA GLY A 39 -13.01 -11.93 -17.32
C GLY A 39 -12.74 -11.28 -15.98
N PHE A 40 -12.58 -12.09 -14.92
CA PHE A 40 -12.25 -11.58 -13.60
C PHE A 40 -10.82 -10.99 -13.55
N ALA A 41 -9.87 -11.64 -14.23
CA ALA A 41 -8.49 -11.11 -14.34
C ALA A 41 -8.47 -9.79 -15.12
N TYR A 42 -9.20 -9.72 -16.24
CA TYR A 42 -9.35 -8.52 -17.05
C TYR A 42 -10.00 -7.36 -16.25
N TYR A 43 -11.07 -7.66 -15.50
CA TYR A 43 -11.71 -6.69 -14.62
C TYR A 43 -10.72 -6.11 -13.59
N ASN A 44 -9.98 -6.98 -12.88
CA ASN A 44 -9.02 -6.53 -11.87
C ASN A 44 -7.75 -5.85 -12.45
N TYR A 45 -7.54 -5.97 -13.75
CA TYR A 45 -6.49 -5.24 -14.45
C TYR A 45 -6.91 -3.79 -14.76
N ASN A 46 -8.18 -3.59 -15.13
CA ASN A 46 -8.71 -2.28 -15.53
C ASN A 46 -9.38 -1.49 -14.39
N HIS A 47 -9.61 -2.12 -13.24
CA HIS A 47 -10.31 -1.51 -12.11
C HIS A 47 -9.61 -1.87 -10.80
N LEU A 48 -9.92 -1.12 -9.74
CA LEU A 48 -9.46 -1.49 -8.40
C LEU A 48 -10.06 -2.85 -7.97
N PRO A 49 -9.32 -3.64 -7.16
CA PRO A 49 -9.80 -4.93 -6.70
C PRO A 49 -11.07 -4.76 -5.86
N VAL A 50 -12.07 -5.64 -6.12
CA VAL A 50 -13.35 -5.66 -5.39
C VAL A 50 -13.15 -5.79 -3.86
N ILE A 51 -12.11 -6.52 -3.43
CA ILE A 51 -11.73 -6.65 -2.03
C ILE A 51 -10.28 -6.18 -1.87
N ASP A 52 -10.09 -5.09 -1.15
CA ASP A 52 -8.75 -4.58 -0.84
C ASP A 52 -8.28 -5.11 0.52
N PHE A 53 -7.30 -6.02 0.50
CA PHE A 53 -6.67 -6.60 1.70
C PHE A 53 -5.49 -5.76 2.22
N ARG A 54 -5.15 -4.66 1.56
CA ARG A 54 -4.02 -3.81 1.93
C ARG A 54 -4.39 -2.87 3.07
N PRO A 55 -3.37 -2.32 3.78
CA PRO A 55 -3.62 -1.39 4.88
C PRO A 55 -4.42 -0.15 4.46
N TYR A 56 -4.16 0.33 3.23
CA TYR A 56 -4.75 1.56 2.69
C TYR A 56 -6.12 1.35 2.02
N LYS A 57 -7.01 0.60 2.66
CA LYS A 57 -8.40 0.41 2.17
C LYS A 57 -9.28 1.63 2.51
N ILE A 58 -10.39 1.77 1.81
CA ILE A 58 -11.39 2.80 2.12
C ILE A 58 -11.85 2.65 3.58
N GLY A 59 -11.92 3.76 4.31
CA GLY A 59 -12.20 3.83 5.74
C GLY A 59 -10.97 3.66 6.65
N ALA A 60 -9.80 3.34 6.12
CA ALA A 60 -8.58 3.26 6.90
C ALA A 60 -8.05 4.65 7.25
N ASN A 61 -7.63 4.83 8.51
CA ASN A 61 -6.98 6.05 8.97
C ASN A 61 -5.47 5.84 9.04
N ILE A 62 -4.72 6.54 8.20
CA ILE A 62 -3.27 6.36 8.04
C ILE A 62 -2.51 6.62 9.34
N PRO A 63 -2.72 7.74 10.07
CA PRO A 63 -2.08 7.96 11.36
C PRO A 63 -2.28 6.80 12.34
N LYS A 64 -3.50 6.28 12.49
CA LYS A 64 -3.77 5.14 13.38
C LYS A 64 -3.09 3.85 12.96
N LEU A 65 -2.88 3.65 11.66
CA LEU A 65 -2.16 2.47 11.15
C LEU A 65 -0.65 2.55 11.39
N MET A 66 -0.12 3.75 11.63
CA MET A 66 1.28 4.01 11.96
C MET A 66 1.53 3.98 13.47
N GLU A 67 0.48 4.10 14.31
CA GLU A 67 0.63 4.12 15.75
C GLU A 67 1.27 2.82 16.27
N MET A 68 2.24 2.99 17.15
CA MET A 68 2.82 1.88 17.91
C MET A 68 2.18 1.91 19.31
N PRO A 69 1.45 0.86 19.71
CA PRO A 69 0.90 0.77 21.07
C PRO A 69 2.02 0.87 22.12
N GLU A 70 1.78 1.57 23.21
CA GLU A 70 2.78 1.74 24.29
C GLU A 70 3.26 0.40 24.87
N GLU A 71 2.38 -0.62 24.90
CA GLU A 71 2.69 -1.98 25.36
C GLU A 71 3.09 -2.93 24.22
N ALA A 72 3.46 -2.41 23.04
CA ALA A 72 3.83 -3.26 21.92
C ALA A 72 5.07 -4.11 22.25
N PRO A 73 5.03 -5.43 22.01
CA PRO A 73 6.20 -6.26 22.20
C PRO A 73 7.33 -5.79 21.28
N GLN A 74 8.51 -5.60 21.84
CA GLN A 74 9.71 -5.23 21.08
C GLN A 74 10.36 -6.46 20.47
N ASP A 75 11.23 -6.24 19.48
CA ASP A 75 12.08 -7.28 18.92
C ASP A 75 13.02 -7.84 19.99
N GLU A 76 13.03 -9.15 20.17
CA GLU A 76 13.95 -9.84 21.06
C GLU A 76 15.14 -10.36 20.25
N TYR A 77 16.33 -9.85 20.55
CA TYR A 77 17.57 -10.27 19.91
C TYR A 77 18.42 -11.14 20.84
N LYS A 78 18.99 -12.20 20.29
CA LYS A 78 20.03 -12.98 20.94
C LYS A 78 21.37 -12.51 20.43
N TYR A 79 22.19 -12.07 21.37
CA TYR A 79 23.58 -11.67 21.09
C TYR A 79 24.52 -12.82 21.44
N THR A 80 25.38 -13.22 20.50
CA THR A 80 26.41 -14.21 20.68
C THR A 80 27.75 -13.58 20.34
N PHE A 81 28.64 -13.52 21.29
CA PHE A 81 29.97 -12.95 21.13
C PHE A 81 31.01 -14.07 20.90
N VAL A 82 31.85 -13.89 19.92
CA VAL A 82 32.94 -14.82 19.61
C VAL A 82 34.24 -14.25 20.13
N TYR A 83 34.86 -14.95 21.08
CA TYR A 83 36.15 -14.61 21.61
C TYR A 83 37.16 -15.69 21.26
N GLU A 84 38.45 -15.30 21.16
CA GLU A 84 39.58 -16.20 20.88
C GLU A 84 40.58 -16.15 22.01
N LYS A 85 41.03 -17.34 22.43
CA LYS A 85 42.13 -17.54 23.37
C LYS A 85 43.00 -18.69 22.89
N ASP A 86 44.31 -18.46 22.82
CA ASP A 86 45.31 -19.47 22.40
C ASP A 86 44.98 -20.11 21.03
N GLY A 87 44.41 -19.32 20.09
CA GLY A 87 44.00 -19.80 18.76
C GLY A 87 42.67 -20.57 18.73
N VAL A 88 41.98 -20.69 19.87
CA VAL A 88 40.68 -21.38 19.96
C VAL A 88 39.54 -20.35 20.07
N LYS A 89 38.60 -20.41 19.16
CA LYS A 89 37.39 -19.55 19.17
C LYS A 89 36.28 -20.21 19.99
N LYS A 90 35.65 -19.43 20.86
CA LYS A 90 34.51 -19.85 21.66
C LYS A 90 33.39 -18.81 21.59
N GLU A 91 32.17 -19.29 21.52
CA GLU A 91 30.95 -18.45 21.54
C GLU A 91 30.45 -18.29 22.99
N PHE A 92 30.06 -17.05 23.32
CA PHE A 92 29.54 -16.67 24.63
C PHE A 92 28.22 -15.92 24.47
N SER A 93 27.31 -16.11 25.42
CA SER A 93 26.08 -15.30 25.52
C SER A 93 26.39 -13.94 26.16
N LEU A 94 25.40 -13.04 26.13
CA LEU A 94 25.45 -11.73 26.80
C LEU A 94 25.70 -11.87 28.33
N GLU A 95 25.29 -12.98 28.94
CA GLU A 95 25.39 -13.20 30.38
C GLU A 95 26.77 -13.79 30.78
N ASP A 96 27.40 -14.53 29.87
CA ASP A 96 28.60 -15.34 30.18
C ASP A 96 29.91 -14.86 29.51
N TYR A 97 29.87 -13.74 28.78
CA TYR A 97 31.04 -13.29 28.06
C TYR A 97 32.16 -12.79 29.01
N PRO A 98 33.44 -13.03 28.71
CA PRO A 98 34.55 -12.76 29.61
C PRO A 98 34.95 -11.26 29.62
N ALA A 99 34.06 -10.37 30.13
CA ALA A 99 34.28 -8.92 30.14
C ALA A 99 35.54 -8.47 30.89
N ASN A 100 35.97 -9.23 31.94
CA ASN A 100 37.07 -8.86 32.83
C ASN A 100 38.32 -9.77 32.66
N ASP A 101 38.31 -10.70 31.70
CA ASP A 101 39.44 -11.61 31.46
C ASP A 101 40.21 -11.17 30.21
N SER A 102 41.34 -10.48 30.42
CA SER A 102 42.21 -9.98 29.35
C SER A 102 42.89 -11.08 28.52
N SER A 103 42.74 -12.35 28.90
CA SER A 103 43.27 -13.49 28.12
C SER A 103 42.38 -13.84 26.89
N TRP A 104 41.18 -13.31 26.83
CA TRP A 104 40.28 -13.48 25.71
C TRP A 104 40.26 -12.24 24.82
N THR A 105 40.44 -12.43 23.54
CA THR A 105 40.36 -11.35 22.54
C THR A 105 39.02 -11.44 21.80
N PHE A 106 38.28 -10.34 21.74
CA PHE A 106 37.05 -10.26 20.96
C PHE A 106 37.36 -10.40 19.45
N VAL A 107 36.60 -11.26 18.77
CA VAL A 107 36.77 -11.54 17.32
C VAL A 107 35.57 -11.07 16.54
N ASP A 108 34.35 -11.39 16.99
CA ASP A 108 33.12 -11.12 16.24
C ASP A 108 31.88 -11.13 17.15
N SER A 109 30.79 -10.55 16.68
CA SER A 109 29.48 -10.64 17.34
C SER A 109 28.40 -11.03 16.33
N LYS A 110 27.57 -11.99 16.71
CA LYS A 110 26.39 -12.42 15.94
C LYS A 110 25.13 -11.97 16.66
N THR A 111 24.22 -11.36 15.91
CA THR A 111 22.93 -10.95 16.41
C THR A 111 21.84 -11.74 15.65
N GLU A 112 21.06 -12.51 16.38
CA GLU A 112 19.95 -13.28 15.82
C GLU A 112 18.64 -12.76 16.39
N LEU A 113 17.65 -12.48 15.51
CA LEU A 113 16.31 -12.13 15.92
C LEU A 113 15.60 -13.40 16.40
N VAL A 114 15.34 -13.49 17.71
CA VAL A 114 14.68 -14.65 18.35
C VAL A 114 13.16 -14.54 18.23
N LYS A 115 12.65 -13.32 18.48
CA LYS A 115 11.21 -13.05 18.42
C LYS A 115 10.99 -11.68 17.83
N LYS A 116 10.15 -11.65 16.77
CA LYS A 116 9.75 -10.42 16.13
C LYS A 116 8.69 -9.72 16.97
N GLY A 117 8.92 -8.46 17.28
CA GLY A 117 7.98 -7.61 17.98
C GLY A 117 6.79 -7.18 17.10
N TYR A 118 5.98 -6.32 17.64
CA TYR A 118 4.88 -5.73 16.88
C TYR A 118 5.43 -4.81 15.79
N GLN A 119 4.88 -4.94 14.61
CA GLN A 119 5.14 -4.01 13.51
C GLN A 119 3.80 -3.38 13.12
N PRO A 120 3.72 -2.04 13.08
CA PRO A 120 2.51 -1.38 12.62
C PRO A 120 2.21 -1.80 11.18
N PRO A 121 0.93 -1.87 10.78
CA PRO A 121 0.52 -2.21 9.42
C PRO A 121 1.14 -1.30 8.36
N VAL A 122 1.44 -0.05 8.75
CA VAL A 122 2.15 0.96 7.96
C VAL A 122 3.38 1.39 8.75
N ALA A 123 4.55 0.99 8.28
CA ALA A 123 5.82 1.29 8.97
C ALA A 123 6.26 2.74 8.76
N ALA A 124 6.03 3.30 7.57
CA ALA A 124 6.34 4.67 7.22
C ALA A 124 5.40 5.17 6.12
N PHE A 125 4.99 6.41 6.24
CA PHE A 125 4.22 7.12 5.23
C PHE A 125 4.79 8.54 5.16
N ASN A 126 5.69 8.78 4.22
CA ASN A 126 6.39 10.05 4.10
C ASN A 126 6.17 10.64 2.71
N ILE A 127 5.79 11.92 2.69
CA ILE A 127 5.61 12.71 1.46
C ILE A 127 6.49 13.95 1.58
N TYR A 128 7.23 14.24 0.52
CA TYR A 128 8.16 15.36 0.46
C TYR A 128 7.74 16.37 -0.61
N ASN A 129 8.02 17.64 -0.38
CA ASN A 129 7.88 18.65 -1.43
C ASN A 129 9.08 18.61 -2.40
N GLY A 130 9.03 19.43 -3.47
CA GLY A 130 10.11 19.53 -4.45
C GLY A 130 11.46 20.08 -3.90
N LYS A 131 11.46 20.55 -2.62
CA LYS A 131 12.69 21.00 -1.93
C LYS A 131 13.26 19.93 -0.99
N GLY A 132 12.56 18.80 -0.82
CA GLY A 132 12.94 17.73 0.08
C GLY A 132 12.42 17.90 1.52
N ASP A 133 11.58 18.91 1.80
CA ASP A 133 10.95 19.05 3.13
C ASP A 133 9.82 18.04 3.27
N ASP A 134 9.69 17.45 4.46
CA ASP A 134 8.59 16.55 4.81
C ASP A 134 7.29 17.34 4.98
N VAL A 135 6.31 17.04 4.14
CA VAL A 135 4.97 17.66 4.15
C VAL A 135 3.87 16.66 4.51
N THR A 136 4.25 15.53 5.06
CA THR A 136 3.35 14.42 5.40
C THR A 136 2.22 14.88 6.31
N GLU A 137 2.55 15.57 7.40
CA GLU A 137 1.56 16.05 8.38
C GLU A 137 0.62 17.12 7.80
N GLU A 138 1.10 17.95 6.89
CA GLU A 138 0.26 18.93 6.17
C GLU A 138 -0.84 18.23 5.37
N ILE A 139 -0.54 17.07 4.80
CA ILE A 139 -1.44 16.31 3.94
C ILE A 139 -2.37 15.42 4.76
N ILE A 140 -1.81 14.53 5.60
CA ILE A 140 -2.62 13.54 6.35
C ILE A 140 -3.27 14.13 7.60
N GLY A 141 -2.68 15.17 8.19
CA GLY A 141 -3.24 15.92 9.33
C GLY A 141 -4.29 16.95 8.95
N ASN A 142 -4.50 17.21 7.65
CA ASN A 142 -5.47 18.19 7.19
C ASN A 142 -6.90 17.79 7.62
N PRO A 143 -7.61 18.65 8.39
CA PRO A 143 -8.98 18.34 8.84
C PRO A 143 -10.02 18.40 7.70
N GLY A 144 -9.70 19.09 6.61
CA GLY A 144 -10.50 19.15 5.39
C GLY A 144 -10.22 17.98 4.43
N PRO A 145 -10.97 17.91 3.32
CA PRO A 145 -10.68 16.97 2.25
C PRO A 145 -9.36 17.34 1.56
N VAL A 146 -8.63 16.31 1.12
CA VAL A 146 -7.42 16.42 0.30
C VAL A 146 -7.51 15.37 -0.81
N LEU A 147 -7.25 15.77 -2.03
CA LEU A 147 -7.16 14.88 -3.18
C LEU A 147 -5.71 14.56 -3.51
N LEU A 148 -5.40 13.28 -3.65
CA LEU A 148 -4.09 12.81 -4.07
C LEU A 148 -4.22 12.04 -5.37
N LEU A 149 -3.58 12.52 -6.43
CA LEU A 149 -3.31 11.73 -7.61
C LEU A 149 -2.03 10.92 -7.34
N VAL A 150 -2.17 9.63 -7.15
CA VAL A 150 -1.06 8.74 -6.82
C VAL A 150 -0.54 8.12 -8.11
N ALA A 151 0.65 8.54 -8.53
CA ALA A 151 1.33 8.04 -9.72
C ALA A 151 2.70 7.46 -9.33
N PRO A 152 2.80 6.18 -8.97
CA PRO A 152 4.05 5.57 -8.53
C PRO A 152 5.21 5.83 -9.48
N LYS A 153 4.94 5.83 -10.79
CA LYS A 153 5.94 6.06 -11.83
C LYS A 153 5.30 6.73 -13.04
N LEU A 154 5.58 8.01 -13.26
CA LEU A 154 4.98 8.80 -14.32
C LEU A 154 5.36 8.29 -15.73
N GLU A 155 6.57 7.75 -15.88
CA GLU A 155 7.05 7.19 -17.14
C GLU A 155 6.26 5.96 -17.62
N GLU A 156 5.50 5.34 -16.72
CA GLU A 156 4.66 4.18 -16.95
C GLU A 156 3.18 4.48 -16.68
N ALA A 157 2.85 5.72 -16.37
CA ALA A 157 1.48 6.12 -16.06
C ALA A 157 0.62 6.21 -17.33
N ASP A 158 -0.64 5.85 -17.18
CA ASP A 158 -1.63 5.96 -18.24
C ASP A 158 -2.13 7.41 -18.32
N ASP A 159 -2.24 7.94 -19.51
CA ASP A 159 -2.66 9.33 -19.79
C ASP A 159 -4.01 9.44 -20.53
N GLU A 160 -4.68 8.30 -20.76
CA GLU A 160 -5.95 8.27 -21.52
C GLU A 160 -7.08 9.05 -20.82
N GLN A 161 -7.05 9.15 -19.47
CA GLN A 161 -8.11 9.79 -18.69
C GLN A 161 -7.67 11.13 -18.07
N MET A 162 -6.75 11.83 -18.73
CA MET A 162 -6.21 13.08 -18.19
C MET A 162 -7.23 14.23 -18.21
N ASP A 163 -8.14 14.23 -19.16
CA ASP A 163 -9.20 15.25 -19.21
C ASP A 163 -10.11 15.15 -17.97
N GLU A 164 -10.47 13.94 -17.55
CA GLU A 164 -11.25 13.68 -16.34
C GLU A 164 -10.48 14.03 -15.07
N ILE A 165 -9.18 13.69 -15.01
CA ILE A 165 -8.31 14.03 -13.87
C ILE A 165 -8.16 15.54 -13.75
N ASN A 166 -7.93 16.24 -14.86
CA ASN A 166 -7.82 17.70 -14.89
C ASN A 166 -9.16 18.35 -14.50
N GLY A 167 -10.29 17.78 -14.92
CA GLY A 167 -11.62 18.23 -14.47
C GLY A 167 -11.79 18.12 -12.95
N VAL A 168 -11.35 17.02 -12.34
CA VAL A 168 -11.35 16.90 -10.86
C VAL A 168 -10.40 17.89 -10.20
N TYR A 169 -9.27 18.22 -10.83
CA TYR A 169 -8.37 19.24 -10.34
C TYR A 169 -8.99 20.65 -10.40
N ASP A 170 -9.64 21.00 -11.51
CA ASP A 170 -10.36 22.28 -11.65
C ASP A 170 -11.47 22.40 -10.59
N TYR A 171 -12.26 21.35 -10.38
CA TYR A 171 -13.23 21.29 -9.30
C TYR A 171 -12.60 21.50 -7.92
N ALA A 172 -11.44 20.88 -7.67
CA ALA A 172 -10.72 21.05 -6.41
C ALA A 172 -10.28 22.50 -6.20
N LEU A 173 -9.78 23.17 -7.25
CA LEU A 173 -9.40 24.59 -7.21
C LEU A 173 -10.61 25.50 -6.92
N GLU A 174 -11.75 25.27 -7.58
CA GLU A 174 -12.98 26.06 -7.38
C GLU A 174 -13.54 25.96 -5.94
N HIS A 175 -13.24 24.85 -5.25
CA HIS A 175 -13.76 24.57 -3.91
C HIS A 175 -12.69 24.67 -2.79
N ASP A 176 -11.52 25.25 -3.08
CA ASP A 176 -10.40 25.37 -2.13
C ASP A 176 -9.97 24.02 -1.53
N ILE A 177 -10.04 22.92 -2.30
CA ILE A 177 -9.61 21.59 -1.89
C ILE A 177 -8.16 21.39 -2.32
N PRO A 178 -7.22 21.10 -1.40
CA PRO A 178 -5.86 20.77 -1.77
C PRO A 178 -5.80 19.53 -2.67
N PHE A 179 -5.12 19.68 -3.81
CA PHE A 179 -4.87 18.58 -4.76
C PHE A 179 -3.37 18.46 -4.99
N TYR A 180 -2.82 17.25 -4.89
CA TYR A 180 -1.40 16.97 -5.11
C TYR A 180 -1.22 15.72 -5.96
N CYS A 181 -0.30 15.76 -6.92
CA CYS A 181 0.20 14.54 -7.54
C CYS A 181 1.39 14.01 -6.73
N VAL A 182 1.30 12.76 -6.26
CA VAL A 182 2.35 12.14 -5.46
C VAL A 182 3.01 11.04 -6.29
N THR A 183 4.32 11.18 -6.52
CA THR A 183 5.09 10.31 -7.41
C THR A 183 6.45 9.94 -6.86
N GLY A 184 7.01 8.81 -7.33
CA GLY A 184 8.40 8.41 -7.11
C GLY A 184 9.34 8.75 -8.26
N SER A 185 8.84 9.43 -9.30
CA SER A 185 9.58 9.74 -10.52
C SER A 185 10.53 10.92 -10.35
N SER A 186 11.48 11.03 -11.28
CA SER A 186 12.45 12.13 -11.31
C SER A 186 11.81 13.46 -11.72
N PRO A 187 12.46 14.61 -11.43
CA PRO A 187 11.98 15.92 -11.89
C PRO A 187 11.81 16.00 -13.41
N GLU A 188 12.70 15.38 -14.18
CA GLU A 188 12.62 15.36 -15.64
C GLU A 188 11.39 14.60 -16.14
N ALA A 189 10.98 13.54 -15.44
CA ALA A 189 9.77 12.80 -15.77
C ALA A 189 8.52 13.61 -15.40
N ILE A 190 8.56 14.39 -14.33
CA ILE A 190 7.49 15.33 -13.94
C ILE A 190 7.31 16.40 -15.01
N ASP A 191 8.40 17.01 -15.47
CA ASP A 191 8.34 18.03 -16.52
C ASP A 191 7.76 17.44 -17.82
N THR A 192 8.23 16.25 -18.22
CA THR A 192 7.72 15.54 -19.41
C THR A 192 6.24 15.21 -19.30
N TRP A 193 5.81 14.75 -18.12
CA TRP A 193 4.40 14.46 -17.86
C TRP A 193 3.54 15.72 -17.96
N SER A 194 3.96 16.80 -17.31
CA SER A 194 3.24 18.08 -17.33
C SER A 194 3.11 18.64 -18.75
N ASP A 195 4.17 18.57 -19.56
CA ASP A 195 4.18 19.03 -20.95
C ASP A 195 3.22 18.20 -21.83
N ASN A 196 3.13 16.88 -21.59
CA ASN A 196 2.31 15.99 -22.41
C ASN A 196 0.83 16.04 -22.02
N THR A 197 0.51 16.23 -20.73
CA THR A 197 -0.84 16.07 -20.19
C THR A 197 -1.51 17.38 -19.80
N GLY A 198 -0.79 18.51 -19.85
CA GLY A 198 -1.28 19.80 -19.39
C GLY A 198 -1.51 19.87 -17.88
N ALA A 199 -0.84 19.01 -17.10
CA ALA A 199 -0.99 18.95 -15.65
C ALA A 199 -0.42 20.22 -14.98
N GLU A 200 -1.28 20.98 -14.29
CA GLU A 200 -0.93 22.20 -13.55
C GLU A 200 -0.91 22.01 -12.02
N TYR A 201 -1.26 20.83 -11.54
CA TYR A 201 -1.30 20.52 -10.12
C TYR A 201 0.11 20.36 -9.52
N PRO A 202 0.28 20.70 -8.20
CA PRO A 202 1.57 20.59 -7.54
C PRO A 202 1.98 19.13 -7.31
N PHE A 203 3.25 18.84 -7.63
CA PHE A 203 3.84 17.51 -7.41
C PHE A 203 4.47 17.40 -6.03
N ARG A 204 4.41 16.18 -5.48
CA ARG A 204 5.03 15.74 -4.23
C ARG A 204 5.76 14.43 -4.47
N MET A 205 6.80 14.19 -3.69
CA MET A 205 7.66 13.02 -3.82
C MET A 205 7.35 12.02 -2.70
N ALA A 206 7.25 10.73 -3.07
CA ALA A 206 7.16 9.66 -2.09
C ALA A 206 7.82 8.39 -2.63
N ASP A 207 8.04 7.41 -1.76
CA ASP A 207 8.61 6.12 -2.15
C ASP A 207 7.67 5.36 -3.09
N GLU A 208 8.21 4.85 -4.20
CA GLU A 208 7.45 4.12 -5.22
C GLU A 208 6.73 2.88 -4.66
N VAL A 209 7.37 2.15 -3.73
CA VAL A 209 6.80 0.95 -3.10
C VAL A 209 5.63 1.33 -2.20
N LEU A 210 5.77 2.44 -1.47
CA LEU A 210 4.67 3.02 -0.69
C LEU A 210 3.47 3.33 -1.60
N LEU A 211 3.70 4.07 -2.69
CA LEU A 211 2.64 4.47 -3.61
C LEU A 211 1.94 3.26 -4.25
N LYS A 212 2.67 2.24 -4.68
CA LYS A 212 2.13 0.96 -5.18
C LYS A 212 1.33 0.20 -4.11
N THR A 213 1.62 0.45 -2.82
CA THR A 213 0.85 -0.15 -1.72
C THR A 213 -0.45 0.61 -1.47
N ILE A 214 -0.48 1.92 -1.68
CA ILE A 214 -1.67 2.75 -1.52
C ILE A 214 -2.73 2.38 -2.55
N ILE A 215 -2.37 2.33 -3.84
CA ILE A 215 -3.32 2.08 -4.93
C ILE A 215 -2.72 1.13 -5.99
N ARG A 216 -3.59 0.32 -6.62
CA ARG A 216 -3.24 -0.51 -7.78
C ARG A 216 -3.70 0.15 -9.07
N SER A 217 -3.19 1.34 -9.30
CA SER A 217 -3.46 2.12 -10.49
C SER A 217 -2.27 3.06 -10.72
N ASN A 218 -1.95 3.38 -11.93
CA ASN A 218 -0.90 4.31 -12.25
C ASN A 218 -1.32 5.17 -13.47
N PRO A 219 -1.89 6.38 -13.24
CA PRO A 219 -2.19 6.96 -11.93
C PRO A 219 -3.47 6.40 -11.27
N GLY A 220 -3.76 6.82 -10.05
CA GLY A 220 -5.04 6.58 -9.38
C GLY A 220 -5.37 7.69 -8.42
N LEU A 221 -6.65 7.99 -8.24
CA LEU A 221 -7.12 9.07 -7.38
C LEU A 221 -7.48 8.56 -5.98
N VAL A 222 -7.12 9.33 -4.95
CA VAL A 222 -7.41 9.03 -3.54
C VAL A 222 -7.94 10.29 -2.88
N LEU A 223 -9.08 10.17 -2.21
CA LEU A 223 -9.65 11.24 -1.38
C LEU A 223 -9.38 10.94 0.09
N LEU A 224 -8.75 11.89 0.78
CA LEU A 224 -8.44 11.83 2.20
C LEU A 224 -9.20 12.90 2.97
N LYS A 225 -9.45 12.66 4.27
CA LYS A 225 -9.88 13.65 5.23
C LYS A 225 -9.38 13.28 6.62
N GLY A 226 -8.60 14.14 7.27
CA GLY A 226 -8.01 13.84 8.58
C GLY A 226 -7.21 12.54 8.57
N GLY A 227 -6.47 12.27 7.49
CA GLY A 227 -5.72 11.02 7.28
C GLY A 227 -6.57 9.77 7.03
N THR A 228 -7.91 9.90 6.95
CA THR A 228 -8.80 8.78 6.63
C THR A 228 -9.06 8.72 5.13
N ILE A 229 -8.91 7.55 4.53
CA ILE A 229 -9.18 7.32 3.11
C ILE A 229 -10.71 7.23 2.94
N LEU A 230 -11.30 8.19 2.22
CA LEU A 230 -12.73 8.26 1.95
C LEU A 230 -13.12 7.62 0.62
N GLY A 231 -12.24 7.71 -0.37
CA GLY A 231 -12.45 7.17 -1.71
C GLY A 231 -11.14 6.82 -2.39
N LYS A 232 -11.21 5.86 -3.32
CA LYS A 232 -10.10 5.45 -4.17
C LYS A 232 -10.67 5.06 -5.53
N TRP A 233 -10.04 5.55 -6.60
CA TRP A 233 -10.47 5.29 -7.97
C TRP A 233 -9.28 4.90 -8.84
N HIS A 234 -9.51 3.92 -9.69
CA HIS A 234 -8.58 3.58 -10.76
C HIS A 234 -8.61 4.67 -11.83
N TYR A 235 -7.56 4.84 -12.62
CA TYR A 235 -7.58 5.85 -13.69
C TYR A 235 -8.74 5.64 -14.68
N ASN A 236 -9.19 4.41 -14.90
CA ASN A 236 -10.38 4.11 -15.73
C ASN A 236 -11.73 4.43 -15.04
N ASP A 237 -11.71 4.71 -13.76
CA ASP A 237 -12.93 4.94 -12.95
C ASP A 237 -12.89 6.32 -12.29
N ILE A 238 -12.21 7.31 -12.90
CA ILE A 238 -12.12 8.65 -12.34
C ILE A 238 -13.55 9.21 -12.18
N PRO A 239 -13.91 9.67 -10.95
CA PRO A 239 -15.26 10.10 -10.65
C PRO A 239 -15.55 11.45 -11.29
N ALA A 240 -16.79 11.66 -11.74
CA ALA A 240 -17.27 12.99 -12.06
C ALA A 240 -17.34 13.87 -10.80
N GLU A 241 -17.30 15.19 -10.96
CA GLU A 241 -17.36 16.19 -9.87
C GLU A 241 -18.49 15.91 -8.86
N GLU A 242 -19.67 15.56 -9.34
CA GLU A 242 -20.85 15.24 -8.54
C GLU A 242 -20.64 14.03 -7.63
N GLU A 243 -19.86 13.03 -8.09
CA GLU A 243 -19.54 11.84 -7.31
C GLU A 243 -18.50 12.14 -6.22
N VAL A 244 -17.47 12.94 -6.52
CA VAL A 244 -16.50 13.41 -5.52
C VAL A 244 -17.23 14.17 -4.42
N LYS A 245 -18.13 15.08 -4.78
CA LYS A 245 -18.98 15.82 -3.86
C LYS A 245 -19.86 14.90 -3.01
N ALA A 246 -20.52 13.93 -3.63
CA ALA A 246 -21.39 12.98 -2.92
C ALA A 246 -20.63 12.10 -1.91
N VAL A 247 -19.36 11.76 -2.19
CA VAL A 247 -18.49 11.04 -1.23
C VAL A 247 -18.12 11.96 -0.07
N MET A 248 -17.78 13.21 -0.34
CA MET A 248 -17.47 14.20 0.70
C MET A 248 -18.65 14.48 1.62
N ASP A 249 -19.83 14.72 1.06
CA ASP A 249 -21.05 15.02 1.79
C ASP A 249 -21.47 13.85 2.71
N ARG A 250 -21.43 12.61 2.22
CA ARG A 250 -21.69 11.41 3.06
C ARG A 250 -20.77 11.34 4.26
N CYS A 251 -19.49 11.66 4.10
CA CYS A 251 -18.52 11.62 5.19
C CYS A 251 -18.68 12.78 6.17
N LEU A 252 -19.27 13.92 5.76
CA LEU A 252 -19.63 15.01 6.66
C LEU A 252 -20.82 14.61 7.55
N ASP A 253 -21.82 13.92 7.00
CA ASP A 253 -22.99 13.46 7.74
C ASP A 253 -22.64 12.39 8.78
N GLU A 254 -21.78 11.40 8.41
CA GLU A 254 -21.33 10.37 9.35
C GLU A 254 -20.49 10.91 10.52
N SER A 255 -19.70 11.96 10.29
CA SER A 255 -18.93 12.61 11.36
C SER A 255 -19.83 13.35 12.36
N ASN A 256 -20.94 13.93 11.88
CA ASN A 256 -21.93 14.62 12.72
C ASN A 256 -22.80 13.65 13.54
N ILE A 257 -23.02 12.41 13.06
CA ILE A 257 -23.77 11.38 13.77
C ILE A 257 -22.93 10.76 14.92
N LYS A 258 -21.62 10.61 14.73
CA LYS A 258 -20.69 10.06 15.77
C LYS A 258 -20.32 11.05 16.87
N SER A 259 -20.60 12.33 16.69
CA SER A 259 -20.32 13.39 17.66
C SER A 259 -21.52 13.73 18.57
N LYS A 260 -22.64 13.07 18.41
CA LYS A 260 -23.82 13.12 19.27
C LYS A 260 -23.97 11.83 20.08
#